data_82f4bc949488eb48d35b11f48d3488bd
#
_entry.id   82f4bc949488eb48d35b11f48d3488bd
#
_cell.length_a   1.000
_cell.length_b   1.000
_cell.length_c   1.000
_cell.angle_alpha   90.00
_cell.angle_beta   90.00
_cell.angle_gamma   90.00
#
_symmetry.space_group_name_H-M   'P 1'
#
loop_
_entity.id
_entity.type
_entity.pdbx_description
1 polymer ?
#
loop_
_entity_poly.entity_id
_entity_poly.type
_entity_poly.pdbx_seq_one_letter_code
_entity_poly.pdbx_strand_id
1 'polypeptide(L)'
;LQFGWGNAEKKEILTTPEQYAKAAEQALADGYDAIKVDVNEIDLEGRAKKRNLYGCFARRDLLVGYERLKAIREAVGDKIDIIVEAHALTDTTSAIEFGNMIEEFRIAAYEEPVMALNPGQLKQVKDGINIPIAAGERVYTRWGFRPFFEDHIIDLIQPDLGTCGGFSEAKKICDMGHIYDTTCQIHVCGGPIMTAAALQLECAIPNFAIHELHRYALLEGNRVTCKYDYLPVNGKYQIPDLP
;
A
#
# COMPACT_ATOMS: atom_id res chain seq x y z
N LEU A 1 -4.47 8.44 -2.38
CA LEU A 1 -3.88 7.21 -2.92
C LEU A 1 -4.95 6.28 -3.47
N GLN A 2 -4.73 5.67 -4.64
CA GLN A 2 -5.60 4.63 -5.22
C GLN A 2 -4.86 3.29 -5.31
N PHE A 3 -5.54 2.20 -4.90
CA PHE A 3 -5.05 0.84 -4.97
C PHE A 3 -6.11 -0.14 -5.53
N GLY A 4 -5.70 -1.35 -5.93
CA GLY A 4 -6.61 -2.40 -6.40
C GLY A 4 -6.97 -2.25 -7.89
N TRP A 5 -5.97 -2.23 -8.74
CA TRP A 5 -6.14 -2.05 -10.18
C TRP A 5 -6.71 -3.28 -10.88
N GLY A 6 -7.22 -3.03 -12.08
CA GLY A 6 -8.01 -3.97 -12.84
C GLY A 6 -9.49 -3.63 -12.74
N ASN A 7 -10.30 -4.28 -13.52
CA ASN A 7 -11.75 -4.12 -13.45
C ASN A 7 -12.35 -5.30 -12.70
N ALA A 8 -12.60 -5.14 -11.41
CA ALA A 8 -13.15 -6.19 -10.55
C ALA A 8 -14.55 -6.66 -11.04
N GLU A 9 -15.37 -5.75 -11.59
CA GLU A 9 -16.69 -6.12 -12.14
C GLU A 9 -16.56 -7.00 -13.38
N LYS A 10 -15.59 -6.70 -14.25
CA LYS A 10 -15.30 -7.45 -15.49
C LYS A 10 -14.30 -8.56 -15.28
N LYS A 11 -13.79 -8.75 -14.06
CA LYS A 11 -12.69 -9.70 -13.76
C LYS A 11 -11.46 -9.45 -14.66
N GLU A 12 -11.19 -8.20 -14.98
CA GLU A 12 -10.03 -7.82 -15.78
C GLU A 12 -8.78 -7.83 -14.89
N ILE A 13 -7.81 -8.65 -15.29
CA ILE A 13 -6.51 -8.78 -14.60
C ILE A 13 -5.47 -8.09 -15.48
N LEU A 14 -4.70 -7.18 -14.90
CA LEU A 14 -3.60 -6.53 -15.61
C LEU A 14 -2.40 -7.46 -15.65
N THR A 15 -1.83 -7.64 -16.83
CA THR A 15 -0.67 -8.52 -17.03
C THR A 15 0.49 -7.82 -17.72
N THR A 16 0.21 -6.93 -18.68
CA THR A 16 1.26 -6.29 -19.48
C THR A 16 1.65 -4.90 -18.95
N PRO A 17 2.88 -4.43 -19.20
CA PRO A 17 3.33 -3.09 -18.84
C PRO A 17 2.39 -1.98 -19.34
N GLU A 18 1.86 -2.12 -20.57
CA GLU A 18 0.97 -1.12 -21.19
C GLU A 18 -0.38 -1.03 -20.44
N GLN A 19 -0.90 -2.16 -19.94
CA GLN A 19 -2.12 -2.16 -19.12
C GLN A 19 -1.91 -1.44 -17.78
N TYR A 20 -0.75 -1.67 -17.14
CA TYR A 20 -0.38 -0.97 -15.91
C TYR A 20 -0.19 0.54 -16.15
N ALA A 21 0.49 0.93 -17.22
CA ALA A 21 0.65 2.33 -17.63
C ALA A 21 -0.70 3.02 -17.81
N LYS A 22 -1.61 2.40 -18.58
CA LYS A 22 -2.96 2.94 -18.81
C LYS A 22 -3.78 3.07 -17.52
N ALA A 23 -3.66 2.12 -16.59
CA ALA A 23 -4.33 2.21 -15.30
C ALA A 23 -3.80 3.37 -14.45
N ALA A 24 -2.49 3.62 -14.50
CA ALA A 24 -1.86 4.75 -13.82
C ALA A 24 -2.27 6.11 -14.43
N GLU A 25 -2.32 6.22 -15.75
CA GLU A 25 -2.84 7.41 -16.45
C GLU A 25 -4.28 7.70 -16.06
N GLN A 26 -5.11 6.65 -15.93
CA GLN A 26 -6.50 6.81 -15.49
C GLN A 26 -6.57 7.30 -14.05
N ALA A 27 -5.76 6.76 -13.13
CA ALA A 27 -5.72 7.23 -11.74
C ALA A 27 -5.31 8.71 -11.65
N LEU A 28 -4.31 9.12 -12.45
CA LEU A 28 -3.92 10.53 -12.55
C LEU A 28 -5.05 11.40 -13.10
N ALA A 29 -5.76 10.94 -14.15
CA ALA A 29 -6.90 11.65 -14.73
C ALA A 29 -8.10 11.76 -13.77
N ASP A 30 -8.29 10.76 -12.89
CA ASP A 30 -9.30 10.75 -11.84
C ASP A 30 -8.93 11.68 -10.65
N GLY A 31 -7.76 12.34 -10.70
CA GLY A 31 -7.30 13.34 -9.74
C GLY A 31 -6.55 12.77 -8.52
N TYR A 32 -6.11 11.52 -8.57
CA TYR A 32 -5.28 10.95 -7.51
C TYR A 32 -3.84 11.47 -7.60
N ASP A 33 -3.25 11.76 -6.45
CA ASP A 33 -1.88 12.24 -6.29
C ASP A 33 -0.88 11.14 -5.89
N ALA A 34 -1.40 9.94 -5.60
CA ALA A 34 -0.59 8.74 -5.39
C ALA A 34 -1.33 7.48 -5.84
N ILE A 35 -0.56 6.46 -6.18
CA ILE A 35 -1.04 5.11 -6.50
C ILE A 35 -0.27 4.07 -5.69
N LYS A 36 -0.96 2.98 -5.35
CA LYS A 36 -0.33 1.77 -4.80
C LYS A 36 -0.55 0.62 -5.77
N VAL A 37 0.49 -0.14 -6.04
CA VAL A 37 0.44 -1.21 -7.06
C VAL A 37 1.27 -2.41 -6.65
N ASP A 38 0.68 -3.60 -6.70
CA ASP A 38 1.42 -4.86 -6.67
C ASP A 38 1.77 -5.28 -8.10
N VAL A 39 3.04 -5.14 -8.44
CA VAL A 39 3.54 -5.46 -9.78
C VAL A 39 4.04 -6.89 -9.91
N ASN A 40 4.16 -7.61 -8.79
CA ASN A 40 4.70 -8.97 -8.75
C ASN A 40 3.67 -10.05 -8.38
N GLU A 41 2.45 -9.68 -7.98
CA GLU A 41 1.42 -10.63 -7.54
C GLU A 41 0.95 -11.55 -8.69
N ILE A 42 0.84 -11.01 -9.89
CA ILE A 42 0.29 -11.70 -11.07
C ILE A 42 1.37 -11.97 -12.10
N ASP A 43 1.43 -13.20 -12.64
CA ASP A 43 2.32 -13.55 -13.75
C ASP A 43 1.80 -13.00 -15.11
N LEU A 44 2.55 -13.25 -16.19
CA LEU A 44 2.17 -12.78 -17.53
C LEU A 44 0.93 -13.48 -18.10
N GLU A 45 0.56 -14.62 -17.55
CA GLU A 45 -0.62 -15.40 -17.93
C GLU A 45 -1.85 -15.07 -17.07
N GLY A 46 -1.74 -14.09 -16.16
CA GLY A 46 -2.83 -13.65 -15.30
C GLY A 46 -3.09 -14.55 -14.10
N ARG A 47 -2.14 -15.37 -13.71
CA ARG A 47 -2.25 -16.25 -12.56
C ARG A 47 -1.60 -15.59 -11.34
N ALA A 48 -2.27 -15.64 -10.19
CA ALA A 48 -1.68 -15.18 -8.94
C ALA A 48 -0.46 -16.04 -8.59
N LYS A 49 0.66 -15.37 -8.31
CA LYS A 49 1.86 -16.04 -7.82
C LYS A 49 1.64 -16.52 -6.39
N LYS A 50 1.97 -17.75 -6.14
CA LYS A 50 2.00 -18.29 -4.78
C LYS A 50 3.37 -17.99 -4.17
N ARG A 51 3.36 -17.67 -2.86
CA ARG A 51 4.61 -17.54 -2.11
C ARG A 51 5.50 -18.76 -2.35
N ASN A 52 6.71 -18.51 -2.80
CA ASN A 52 7.68 -19.58 -2.99
C ASN A 52 8.22 -20.03 -1.62
N LEU A 53 7.94 -21.27 -1.24
CA LEU A 53 8.42 -21.82 0.02
C LEU A 53 9.89 -22.28 -0.03
N TYR A 54 10.46 -22.32 -1.23
CA TYR A 54 11.76 -22.99 -1.48
C TYR A 54 12.86 -22.05 -1.97
N GLY A 55 12.71 -20.76 -1.83
CA GLY A 55 13.78 -19.84 -2.20
C GLY A 55 13.32 -18.54 -2.83
N CYS A 56 14.27 -17.85 -3.42
CA CYS A 56 14.10 -16.53 -4.00
C CYS A 56 13.18 -16.55 -5.22
N PHE A 57 12.58 -15.41 -5.50
CA PHE A 57 11.94 -15.17 -6.80
C PHE A 57 12.94 -15.40 -7.93
N ALA A 58 12.50 -16.01 -9.01
CA ALA A 58 13.34 -16.07 -10.20
C ALA A 58 13.57 -14.65 -10.75
N ARG A 59 14.80 -14.37 -11.18
CA ARG A 59 15.14 -13.05 -11.72
C ARG A 59 14.18 -12.58 -12.84
N ARG A 60 13.72 -13.51 -13.69
CA ARG A 60 12.71 -13.21 -14.72
C ARG A 60 11.41 -12.62 -14.14
N ASP A 61 11.02 -13.07 -12.94
CA ASP A 61 9.78 -12.58 -12.28
C ASP A 61 9.98 -11.17 -11.72
N LEU A 62 11.16 -10.87 -11.20
CA LEU A 62 11.54 -9.52 -10.78
C LEU A 62 11.61 -8.56 -11.97
N LEU A 63 12.12 -9.02 -13.12
CA LEU A 63 12.14 -8.23 -14.36
C LEU A 63 10.73 -7.90 -14.86
N VAL A 64 9.76 -8.79 -14.72
CA VAL A 64 8.37 -8.49 -15.08
C VAL A 64 7.83 -7.33 -14.23
N GLY A 65 8.05 -7.35 -12.92
CA GLY A 65 7.66 -6.24 -12.03
C GLY A 65 8.37 -4.93 -12.37
N TYR A 66 9.67 -5.01 -12.67
CA TYR A 66 10.46 -3.86 -13.11
C TYR A 66 9.90 -3.20 -14.38
N GLU A 67 9.62 -3.98 -15.44
CA GLU A 67 9.08 -3.43 -16.68
C GLU A 67 7.68 -2.81 -16.50
N ARG A 68 6.84 -3.37 -15.62
CA ARG A 68 5.55 -2.78 -15.25
C ARG A 68 5.72 -1.43 -14.56
N LEU A 69 6.63 -1.32 -13.58
CA LEU A 69 6.91 -0.06 -12.89
C LEU A 69 7.53 0.99 -13.81
N LYS A 70 8.43 0.56 -14.69
CA LYS A 70 9.00 1.42 -15.71
C LYS A 70 7.92 2.04 -16.58
N ALA A 71 7.01 1.23 -17.11
CA ALA A 71 5.90 1.71 -17.94
C ALA A 71 4.96 2.66 -17.19
N ILE A 72 4.67 2.38 -15.91
CA ILE A 72 3.91 3.30 -15.04
C ILE A 72 4.63 4.65 -14.94
N ARG A 73 5.90 4.65 -14.53
CA ARG A 73 6.67 5.90 -14.32
C ARG A 73 6.84 6.70 -15.61
N GLU A 74 7.07 6.04 -16.75
CA GLU A 74 7.13 6.69 -18.05
C GLU A 74 5.79 7.35 -18.44
N ALA A 75 4.67 6.71 -18.14
CA ALA A 75 3.33 7.23 -18.46
C ALA A 75 2.93 8.44 -17.61
N VAL A 76 3.19 8.40 -16.30
CA VAL A 76 2.72 9.45 -15.36
C VAL A 76 3.79 10.48 -15.01
N GLY A 77 5.06 10.21 -15.32
CA GLY A 77 6.19 11.07 -14.93
C GLY A 77 6.27 11.25 -13.40
N ASP A 78 6.74 12.42 -12.96
CA ASP A 78 6.88 12.78 -11.54
C ASP A 78 5.59 13.42 -10.96
N LYS A 79 4.44 13.29 -11.63
CA LYS A 79 3.18 13.94 -11.23
C LYS A 79 2.43 13.20 -10.14
N ILE A 80 2.80 11.96 -9.86
CA ILE A 80 2.10 11.08 -8.93
C ILE A 80 3.11 10.24 -8.15
N ASP A 81 2.87 10.07 -6.86
CA ASP A 81 3.68 9.17 -6.03
C ASP A 81 3.31 7.71 -6.28
N ILE A 82 4.30 6.82 -6.19
CA ILE A 82 4.11 5.38 -6.37
C ILE A 82 4.53 4.65 -5.10
N ILE A 83 3.60 3.91 -4.51
CA ILE A 83 3.87 2.90 -3.49
C ILE A 83 3.87 1.54 -4.17
N VAL A 84 4.92 0.76 -3.97
CA VAL A 84 5.01 -0.61 -4.46
C VAL A 84 4.61 -1.56 -3.35
N GLU A 85 3.55 -2.31 -3.59
CA GLU A 85 3.04 -3.34 -2.70
C GLU A 85 3.65 -4.70 -3.04
N ALA A 86 3.96 -5.51 -2.03
CA ALA A 86 4.43 -6.88 -2.23
C ALA A 86 3.66 -7.94 -1.43
N HIS A 87 2.71 -7.55 -0.56
CA HIS A 87 1.90 -8.46 0.26
C HIS A 87 2.70 -9.57 0.96
N ALA A 88 3.93 -9.29 1.35
CA ALA A 88 4.85 -10.26 1.93
C ALA A 88 5.12 -11.51 1.06
N LEU A 89 4.99 -11.39 -0.26
CA LEU A 89 5.22 -12.51 -1.19
C LEU A 89 6.69 -12.82 -1.43
N THR A 90 7.58 -11.83 -1.24
CA THR A 90 9.02 -12.02 -1.48
C THR A 90 9.76 -12.52 -0.22
N ASP A 91 10.91 -13.12 -0.42
CA ASP A 91 11.91 -13.35 0.61
C ASP A 91 12.88 -12.17 0.72
N THR A 92 13.68 -12.14 1.79
CA THR A 92 14.58 -11.01 2.08
C THR A 92 15.56 -10.71 0.93
N THR A 93 16.12 -11.74 0.29
CA THR A 93 17.09 -11.57 -0.80
C THR A 93 16.44 -10.99 -2.04
N SER A 94 15.28 -11.55 -2.44
CA SER A 94 14.49 -11.04 -3.58
C SER A 94 13.94 -9.63 -3.33
N ALA A 95 13.54 -9.33 -2.10
CA ALA A 95 13.07 -8.00 -1.71
C ALA A 95 14.17 -6.95 -1.87
N ILE A 96 15.39 -7.26 -1.41
CA ILE A 96 16.56 -6.37 -1.57
C ILE A 96 16.94 -6.23 -3.04
N GLU A 97 17.02 -7.34 -3.80
CA GLU A 97 17.34 -7.29 -5.22
C GLU A 97 16.31 -6.42 -5.97
N PHE A 98 15.02 -6.66 -5.75
CA PHE A 98 13.96 -5.90 -6.42
C PHE A 98 13.96 -4.44 -5.98
N GLY A 99 14.09 -4.13 -4.69
CA GLY A 99 14.17 -2.78 -4.18
C GLY A 99 15.29 -1.97 -4.84
N ASN A 100 16.49 -2.54 -4.95
CA ASN A 100 17.59 -1.91 -5.66
C ASN A 100 17.35 -1.72 -7.17
N MET A 101 16.62 -2.65 -7.81
CA MET A 101 16.27 -2.51 -9.23
C MET A 101 15.30 -1.35 -9.49
N ILE A 102 14.37 -1.10 -8.58
CA ILE A 102 13.29 -0.10 -8.78
C ILE A 102 13.59 1.27 -8.16
N GLU A 103 14.71 1.45 -7.48
CA GLU A 103 15.10 2.70 -6.83
C GLU A 103 15.13 3.88 -7.83
N GLU A 104 15.54 3.64 -9.06
CA GLU A 104 15.60 4.65 -10.13
C GLU A 104 14.22 5.26 -10.45
N PHE A 105 13.11 4.56 -10.13
CA PHE A 105 11.76 5.05 -10.37
C PHE A 105 11.23 5.96 -9.26
N ARG A 106 12.05 6.32 -8.27
CA ARG A 106 11.69 7.21 -7.15
C ARG A 106 10.41 6.74 -6.45
N ILE A 107 10.44 5.50 -5.96
CA ILE A 107 9.33 4.89 -5.24
C ILE A 107 9.16 5.58 -3.89
N ALA A 108 7.92 5.99 -3.57
CA ALA A 108 7.60 6.69 -2.33
C ALA A 108 7.67 5.76 -1.10
N ALA A 109 7.24 4.50 -1.25
CA ALA A 109 7.42 3.46 -0.25
C ALA A 109 7.34 2.06 -0.87
N TYR A 110 8.04 1.10 -0.26
CA TYR A 110 7.94 -0.33 -0.55
C TYR A 110 7.19 -1.01 0.60
N GLU A 111 5.97 -1.41 0.32
CA GLU A 111 5.04 -1.96 1.31
C GLU A 111 5.18 -3.47 1.42
N GLU A 112 5.29 -3.94 2.66
CA GLU A 112 5.42 -5.35 3.01
C GLU A 112 6.33 -6.17 2.09
N PRO A 113 7.57 -5.72 1.83
CA PRO A 113 8.49 -6.48 0.99
C PRO A 113 8.73 -7.91 1.50
N VAL A 114 8.65 -8.09 2.82
CA VAL A 114 8.69 -9.39 3.49
C VAL A 114 7.65 -9.43 4.61
N MET A 115 7.43 -10.60 5.21
CA MET A 115 6.46 -10.78 6.28
C MET A 115 6.77 -9.85 7.47
N ALA A 116 5.91 -8.88 7.71
CA ALA A 116 6.06 -7.88 8.78
C ALA A 116 6.09 -8.48 10.20
N LEU A 117 5.55 -9.71 10.40
CA LEU A 117 5.62 -10.40 11.68
C LEU A 117 7.04 -10.83 12.09
N ASN A 118 8.02 -10.63 11.22
CA ASN A 118 9.44 -10.82 11.54
C ASN A 118 10.20 -9.50 11.34
N PRO A 119 10.25 -8.63 12.37
CA PRO A 119 10.93 -7.33 12.29
C PRO A 119 12.39 -7.43 11.84
N GLY A 120 13.11 -8.49 12.24
CA GLY A 120 14.52 -8.67 11.86
C GLY A 120 14.73 -8.89 10.35
N GLN A 121 13.81 -9.54 9.65
CA GLN A 121 13.87 -9.68 8.19
C GLN A 121 13.55 -8.35 7.50
N LEU A 122 12.54 -7.65 7.97
CA LEU A 122 12.19 -6.33 7.43
C LEU A 122 13.33 -5.32 7.65
N LYS A 123 14.02 -5.40 8.80
CA LYS A 123 15.22 -4.61 9.08
C LYS A 123 16.34 -4.87 8.07
N GLN A 124 16.57 -6.15 7.69
CA GLN A 124 17.56 -6.48 6.66
C GLN A 124 17.21 -5.86 5.31
N VAL A 125 15.93 -5.85 4.94
CA VAL A 125 15.49 -5.16 3.70
C VAL A 125 15.73 -3.66 3.83
N LYS A 126 15.30 -3.03 4.94
CA LYS A 126 15.52 -1.60 5.21
C LYS A 126 16.98 -1.19 5.09
N ASP A 127 17.88 -2.00 5.62
CA ASP A 127 19.32 -1.72 5.57
C ASP A 127 19.94 -1.97 4.18
N GLY A 128 19.26 -2.74 3.32
CA GLY A 128 19.75 -3.14 2.00
C GLY A 128 19.25 -2.30 0.83
N ILE A 129 18.32 -1.36 1.05
CA ILE A 129 17.75 -0.50 0.01
C ILE A 129 17.59 0.93 0.49
N ASN A 130 17.47 1.90 -0.43
CA ASN A 130 17.23 3.32 -0.09
C ASN A 130 15.75 3.74 -0.21
N ILE A 131 14.86 2.82 -0.53
CA ILE A 131 13.41 3.11 -0.60
C ILE A 131 12.83 3.08 0.81
N PRO A 132 11.97 4.06 1.18
CA PRO A 132 11.23 4.01 2.43
C PRO A 132 10.40 2.72 2.56
N ILE A 133 10.35 2.15 3.75
CA ILE A 133 9.57 0.93 4.03
C ILE A 133 8.22 1.29 4.63
N ALA A 134 7.16 0.68 4.08
CA ALA A 134 5.81 0.72 4.62
C ALA A 134 5.39 -0.66 5.13
N ALA A 135 4.73 -0.71 6.29
CA ALA A 135 4.11 -1.92 6.82
C ALA A 135 3.16 -1.61 7.98
N GLY A 136 2.28 -2.55 8.32
CA GLY A 136 1.47 -2.40 9.50
C GLY A 136 0.12 -3.12 9.47
N GLU A 137 -0.42 -3.46 8.33
CA GLU A 137 -1.74 -4.10 8.20
C GLU A 137 -1.85 -5.43 8.95
N ARG A 138 -0.73 -6.14 9.11
CA ARG A 138 -0.62 -7.42 9.84
C ARG A 138 -0.05 -7.28 11.25
N VAL A 139 0.21 -6.05 11.70
CA VAL A 139 0.79 -5.77 13.02
C VAL A 139 -0.31 -5.31 13.98
N TYR A 140 -0.41 -5.96 15.14
CA TYR A 140 -1.48 -5.71 16.08
C TYR A 140 -0.96 -4.99 17.31
N THR A 141 -1.74 -4.03 17.77
CA THR A 141 -1.50 -3.20 18.95
C THR A 141 -0.16 -2.45 18.95
N ARG A 142 -0.06 -1.41 19.78
CA ARG A 142 1.20 -0.67 19.97
C ARG A 142 2.37 -1.55 20.44
N TRP A 143 2.08 -2.68 21.08
CA TRP A 143 3.11 -3.63 21.51
C TRP A 143 3.77 -4.33 20.32
N GLY A 144 2.97 -4.69 19.32
CA GLY A 144 3.49 -5.23 18.07
C GLY A 144 4.25 -4.19 17.23
N PHE A 145 3.79 -2.93 17.23
CA PHE A 145 4.47 -1.85 16.50
C PHE A 145 5.76 -1.37 17.17
N ARG A 146 5.90 -1.54 18.49
CA ARG A 146 7.03 -1.04 19.26
C ARG A 146 8.41 -1.36 18.67
N PRO A 147 8.77 -2.61 18.32
CA PRO A 147 10.09 -2.91 17.79
C PRO A 147 10.37 -2.21 16.45
N PHE A 148 9.33 -1.96 15.65
CA PHE A 148 9.51 -1.25 14.37
C PHE A 148 9.92 0.20 14.57
N PHE A 149 9.41 0.86 15.62
CA PHE A 149 9.79 2.22 15.97
C PHE A 149 11.18 2.27 16.62
N GLU A 150 11.42 1.44 17.65
CA GLU A 150 12.67 1.43 18.40
C GLU A 150 13.89 1.13 17.51
N ASP A 151 13.74 0.28 16.51
CA ASP A 151 14.79 -0.11 15.58
C ASP A 151 14.77 0.67 14.25
N HIS A 152 13.90 1.70 14.11
CA HIS A 152 13.73 2.52 12.91
C HIS A 152 13.57 1.70 11.62
N ILE A 153 12.71 0.68 11.65
CA ILE A 153 12.51 -0.27 10.54
C ILE A 153 11.57 0.29 9.48
N ILE A 154 10.51 0.98 9.89
CA ILE A 154 9.46 1.49 9.01
C ILE A 154 9.41 3.01 9.00
N ASP A 155 9.18 3.58 7.81
CA ASP A 155 9.04 5.02 7.58
C ASP A 155 7.58 5.44 7.46
N LEU A 156 6.72 4.51 7.02
CA LEU A 156 5.28 4.69 6.85
C LEU A 156 4.53 3.54 7.54
N ILE A 157 3.84 3.84 8.64
CA ILE A 157 3.01 2.85 9.33
C ILE A 157 1.63 2.74 8.69
N GLN A 158 1.09 1.52 8.68
CA GLN A 158 -0.20 1.21 8.06
C GLN A 158 -1.09 0.37 8.98
N PRO A 159 -1.45 0.90 10.18
CA PRO A 159 -2.36 0.18 11.07
C PRO A 159 -3.75 0.07 10.44
N ASP A 160 -4.34 -1.12 10.54
CA ASP A 160 -5.71 -1.38 10.12
C ASP A 160 -6.64 -1.31 11.33
N LEU A 161 -7.68 -0.47 11.27
CA LEU A 161 -8.62 -0.25 12.38
C LEU A 161 -9.41 -1.51 12.77
N GLY A 162 -9.63 -2.42 11.83
CA GLY A 162 -10.34 -3.68 12.08
C GLY A 162 -9.49 -4.71 12.81
N THR A 163 -8.16 -4.59 12.77
CA THR A 163 -7.23 -5.60 13.27
C THR A 163 -6.31 -5.10 14.38
N CYS A 164 -5.86 -3.86 14.33
CA CYS A 164 -4.86 -3.34 15.27
C CYS A 164 -5.40 -3.07 16.69
N GLY A 165 -6.73 -3.11 16.91
CA GLY A 165 -7.37 -2.86 18.20
C GLY A 165 -8.33 -1.66 18.21
N GLY A 166 -8.80 -1.21 17.05
CA GLY A 166 -9.78 -0.14 16.88
C GLY A 166 -9.19 1.25 17.06
N PHE A 167 -10.06 2.27 17.11
CA PHE A 167 -9.69 3.68 17.17
C PHE A 167 -8.68 4.05 18.26
N SER A 168 -8.98 3.61 19.50
CA SER A 168 -8.16 3.98 20.67
C SER A 168 -6.75 3.42 20.58
N GLU A 169 -6.58 2.23 20.03
CA GLU A 169 -5.28 1.62 19.88
C GLU A 169 -4.55 2.19 18.66
N ALA A 170 -5.23 2.35 17.52
CA ALA A 170 -4.67 2.97 16.33
C ALA A 170 -4.15 4.40 16.60
N LYS A 171 -4.93 5.21 17.34
CA LYS A 171 -4.48 6.55 17.75
C LYS A 171 -3.17 6.50 18.56
N LYS A 172 -3.06 5.55 19.50
CA LYS A 172 -1.82 5.39 20.29
C LYS A 172 -0.64 4.92 19.45
N ILE A 173 -0.89 4.05 18.46
CA ILE A 173 0.14 3.62 17.50
C ILE A 173 0.65 4.82 16.70
N CYS A 174 -0.27 5.64 16.17
CA CYS A 174 0.08 6.85 15.41
C CYS A 174 0.85 7.87 16.27
N ASP A 175 0.42 8.11 17.52
CA ASP A 175 1.11 9.01 18.44
C ASP A 175 2.53 8.52 18.77
N MET A 176 2.71 7.19 18.93
CA MET A 176 4.04 6.61 19.10
C MET A 176 4.88 6.81 17.83
N GLY A 177 4.35 6.50 16.66
CA GLY A 177 5.06 6.69 15.39
C GLY A 177 5.51 8.13 15.16
N HIS A 178 4.67 9.09 15.56
CA HIS A 178 5.01 10.51 15.45
C HIS A 178 6.28 10.91 16.24
N ILE A 179 6.50 10.30 17.40
CA ILE A 179 7.72 10.56 18.22
C ILE A 179 8.98 10.04 17.51
N TYR A 180 8.84 9.00 16.66
CA TYR A 180 9.94 8.40 15.91
C TYR A 180 10.03 8.91 14.47
N ASP A 181 9.38 10.04 14.15
CA ASP A 181 9.36 10.66 12.82
C ASP A 181 8.78 9.75 11.73
N THR A 182 7.83 8.89 12.11
CA THR A 182 7.18 7.95 11.19
C THR A 182 5.83 8.50 10.76
N THR A 183 5.58 8.54 9.46
CA THR A 183 4.29 8.95 8.89
C THR A 183 3.27 7.82 8.91
N CYS A 184 2.00 8.14 8.71
CA CYS A 184 0.89 7.19 8.79
C CYS A 184 -0.02 7.26 7.55
N GLN A 185 -0.27 6.11 6.98
CA GLN A 185 -1.35 5.80 6.06
C GLN A 185 -2.20 4.71 6.71
N ILE A 186 -3.45 4.97 7.05
CA ILE A 186 -4.32 3.91 7.59
C ILE A 186 -4.57 2.89 6.48
N HIS A 187 -4.35 1.60 6.76
CA HIS A 187 -4.71 0.52 5.84
C HIS A 187 -6.24 0.41 5.73
N VAL A 188 -6.76 0.53 4.51
CA VAL A 188 -8.21 0.51 4.23
C VAL A 188 -8.51 -0.49 3.13
N CYS A 189 -8.61 -1.76 3.49
CA CYS A 189 -9.08 -2.83 2.61
C CYS A 189 -10.40 -3.41 3.14
N GLY A 190 -11.44 -2.57 3.18
CA GLY A 190 -12.73 -2.92 3.75
C GLY A 190 -13.89 -2.19 3.10
N GLY A 191 -15.06 -2.34 3.71
CA GLY A 191 -16.27 -1.67 3.27
C GLY A 191 -16.37 -0.21 3.74
N PRO A 192 -17.50 0.48 3.46
CA PRO A 192 -17.66 1.90 3.74
C PRO A 192 -17.57 2.26 5.24
N ILE A 193 -17.85 1.34 6.14
CA ILE A 193 -17.65 1.55 7.59
C ILE A 193 -16.17 1.75 7.91
N MET A 194 -15.29 0.92 7.32
CA MET A 194 -13.85 1.06 7.49
C MET A 194 -13.35 2.38 6.90
N THR A 195 -13.80 2.75 5.69
CA THR A 195 -13.47 4.03 5.07
C THR A 195 -13.87 5.21 5.96
N ALA A 196 -15.11 5.22 6.46
CA ALA A 196 -15.59 6.29 7.35
C ALA A 196 -14.76 6.36 8.64
N ALA A 197 -14.44 5.21 9.23
CA ALA A 197 -13.63 5.13 10.43
C ALA A 197 -12.20 5.65 10.19
N ALA A 198 -11.55 5.23 9.09
CA ALA A 198 -10.21 5.70 8.73
C ALA A 198 -10.17 7.21 8.54
N LEU A 199 -11.11 7.79 7.78
CA LEU A 199 -11.20 9.23 7.55
C LEU A 199 -11.30 10.03 8.86
N GLN A 200 -12.06 9.54 9.86
CA GLN A 200 -12.17 10.21 11.16
C GLN A 200 -10.87 10.13 11.97
N LEU A 201 -10.18 8.99 11.94
CA LEU A 201 -8.90 8.85 12.64
C LEU A 201 -7.81 9.72 11.99
N GLU A 202 -7.75 9.73 10.67
CA GLU A 202 -6.78 10.50 9.89
C GLU A 202 -6.84 12.00 10.18
N CYS A 203 -8.04 12.54 10.45
CA CYS A 203 -8.20 13.92 10.90
C CYS A 203 -7.70 14.16 12.33
N ALA A 204 -7.50 13.13 13.14
CA ALA A 204 -7.17 13.23 14.55
C ALA A 204 -5.71 12.88 14.87
N ILE A 205 -4.92 12.44 13.89
CA ILE A 205 -3.52 12.06 14.08
C ILE A 205 -2.55 13.12 13.55
N PRO A 206 -1.41 13.35 14.22
CA PRO A 206 -0.48 14.41 13.85
C PRO A 206 0.40 14.06 12.64
N ASN A 207 0.55 12.78 12.34
CA ASN A 207 1.49 12.22 11.35
C ASN A 207 0.80 11.61 10.13
N PHE A 208 -0.44 12.02 9.82
CA PHE A 208 -1.16 11.59 8.64
C PHE A 208 -0.40 11.97 7.36
N ALA A 209 -0.20 11.00 6.47
CA ALA A 209 0.42 11.19 5.16
C ALA A 209 -0.62 11.21 4.04
N ILE A 210 -1.40 10.12 3.89
CA ILE A 210 -2.32 9.94 2.78
C ILE A 210 -3.40 8.91 3.13
N HIS A 211 -4.62 9.08 2.60
CA HIS A 211 -5.70 8.10 2.73
C HIS A 211 -5.60 7.01 1.66
N GLU A 212 -5.77 5.78 2.05
CA GLU A 212 -5.85 4.64 1.12
C GLU A 212 -7.29 4.41 0.63
N LEU A 213 -7.47 4.44 -0.68
CA LEU A 213 -8.68 3.98 -1.33
C LEU A 213 -8.41 2.66 -2.07
N HIS A 214 -8.97 1.57 -1.61
CA HIS A 214 -9.07 0.36 -2.40
C HIS A 214 -10.24 0.46 -3.38
N ARG A 215 -10.01 0.22 -4.67
CA ARG A 215 -11.06 0.36 -5.71
C ARG A 215 -12.30 -0.50 -5.45
N TYR A 216 -12.21 -1.56 -4.68
CA TYR A 216 -13.38 -2.35 -4.25
C TYR A 216 -14.41 -1.52 -3.47
N ALA A 217 -13.99 -0.47 -2.78
CA ALA A 217 -14.90 0.43 -2.08
C ALA A 217 -15.87 1.16 -3.04
N LEU A 218 -15.49 1.30 -4.31
CA LEU A 218 -16.29 1.95 -5.35
C LEU A 218 -17.32 1.03 -6.01
N LEU A 219 -17.26 -0.29 -5.76
CA LEU A 219 -18.21 -1.24 -6.32
C LEU A 219 -19.60 -1.07 -5.67
N GLU A 220 -20.65 -1.16 -6.49
CA GLU A 220 -22.03 -0.98 -6.04
C GLU A 220 -22.38 -1.90 -4.86
N GLY A 221 -21.95 -3.15 -4.89
CA GLY A 221 -22.16 -4.10 -3.80
C GLY A 221 -21.61 -3.65 -2.44
N ASN A 222 -20.53 -2.88 -2.42
CA ASN A 222 -19.99 -2.28 -1.19
C ASN A 222 -20.76 -1.02 -0.81
N ARG A 223 -21.15 -0.20 -1.78
CA ARG A 223 -21.80 1.08 -1.56
C ARG A 223 -23.18 0.95 -0.92
N VAL A 224 -23.95 -0.07 -1.29
CA VAL A 224 -25.32 -0.30 -0.77
C VAL A 224 -25.36 -0.83 0.66
N THR A 225 -24.21 -1.14 1.28
CA THR A 225 -24.14 -1.69 2.64
C THR A 225 -24.33 -0.63 3.73
N CYS A 226 -24.22 0.66 3.41
CA CYS A 226 -24.34 1.77 4.35
C CYS A 226 -25.35 2.81 3.88
N LYS A 227 -25.94 3.51 4.86
CA LYS A 227 -26.84 4.64 4.59
C LYS A 227 -26.12 5.80 3.91
N TYR A 228 -24.87 6.05 4.29
CA TYR A 228 -24.01 7.09 3.73
C TYR A 228 -22.93 6.46 2.89
N ASP A 229 -22.74 6.98 1.69
CA ASP A 229 -21.75 6.52 0.74
C ASP A 229 -20.69 7.60 0.56
N TYR A 230 -19.51 7.36 1.13
CA TYR A 230 -18.38 8.27 0.99
C TYR A 230 -17.63 7.92 -0.28
N LEU A 231 -17.72 8.79 -1.28
CA LEU A 231 -16.98 8.64 -2.53
C LEU A 231 -15.97 9.78 -2.68
N PRO A 232 -14.80 9.51 -3.23
CA PRO A 232 -13.85 10.56 -3.55
C PRO A 232 -14.36 11.38 -4.75
N VAL A 233 -14.08 12.68 -4.72
CA VAL A 233 -14.30 13.61 -5.84
C VAL A 233 -12.93 14.14 -6.26
N ASN A 234 -12.56 13.95 -7.52
CA ASN A 234 -11.23 14.33 -8.03
C ASN A 234 -10.10 13.78 -7.13
N GLY A 235 -10.14 12.48 -6.83
CA GLY A 235 -9.15 11.80 -6.01
C GLY A 235 -9.14 12.15 -4.53
N LYS A 236 -10.10 12.95 -4.04
CA LYS A 236 -10.11 13.46 -2.65
C LYS A 236 -11.44 13.16 -1.94
N TYR A 237 -11.35 12.78 -0.68
CA TYR A 237 -12.49 12.67 0.20
C TYR A 237 -12.80 14.02 0.88
N GLN A 238 -14.08 14.32 1.04
CA GLN A 238 -14.53 15.37 1.92
C GLN A 238 -15.01 14.75 3.23
N ILE A 239 -14.49 15.24 4.34
CA ILE A 239 -14.94 14.80 5.65
C ILE A 239 -16.31 15.48 5.90
N PRO A 240 -17.39 14.72 6.13
CA PRO A 240 -18.69 15.31 6.36
C PRO A 240 -18.78 15.94 7.75
N ASP A 241 -19.48 17.08 7.84
CA ASP A 241 -19.86 17.75 9.10
C ASP A 241 -21.08 17.07 9.78
N LEU A 242 -21.14 15.75 9.71
CA LEU A 242 -22.22 14.94 10.27
C LEU A 242 -21.65 13.96 11.29
N PRO A 243 -22.37 13.70 12.40
CA PRO A 243 -21.97 12.71 13.39
C PRO A 243 -22.06 11.28 12.84
#